data_909487dc98f6255e566eac3f49658233
#
_entry.id   909487dc98f6255e566eac3f49658233
#
_cell.length_a   1.000
_cell.length_b   1.000
_cell.length_c   1.000
_cell.angle_alpha   90.00
_cell.angle_beta   90.00
_cell.angle_gamma   90.00
#
_symmetry.space_group_name_H-M   'P 1'
#
loop_
_entity.id
_entity.type
_entity.pdbx_description
1 polymer ?
#
loop_
_entity_poly.entity_id
_entity_poly.type
_entity_poly.pdbx_seq_one_letter_code
_entity_poly.pdbx_strand_id
1 'polypeptide(L)'
;MKLALTRVCMLLGLTSVGAIASTTEVSLTGTLSPSACTPSLSANGNIDYGLLVIDDLESQGPDYYKLPEKDIAFTINCASPTVFAVKPSDNRFPSSSSELSFHFGLGLHNEAPIGYYTMRFSASTIELDGREGYPASSRDFGQSWSGATGGYFGDTNKDSGLRHAYTHFPTSDPAPKPATRVSVKLFVSGFLSRQLPINGAVHLDGSTTLEIVYL
;
A
#
# COMPACT_ATOMS: atom_id res chain seq x y z
N MET A 1 42.56 -2.64 106.38
CA MET A 1 41.65 -1.64 105.86
C MET A 1 41.91 -1.44 104.41
N LYS A 2 41.23 -2.05 103.53
CA LYS A 2 41.34 -1.84 102.06
C LYS A 2 39.94 -1.76 101.54
N LEU A 3 39.54 -0.58 101.01
CA LEU A 3 38.27 -0.36 100.32
C LEU A 3 38.35 -0.96 98.95
N ALA A 4 37.42 -1.78 98.62
CA ALA A 4 37.21 -2.28 97.27
C ALA A 4 36.15 -1.41 96.56
N LEU A 5 36.54 -0.77 95.51
CA LEU A 5 35.68 0.09 94.65
C LEU A 5 35.18 -0.76 93.52
N THR A 6 33.90 -1.07 93.57
CA THR A 6 33.22 -1.85 92.55
C THR A 6 32.74 -0.89 91.43
N ARG A 7 33.32 -1.02 90.26
CA ARG A 7 32.83 -0.29 89.04
C ARG A 7 31.69 -1.06 88.43
N VAL A 8 30.55 -0.43 88.40
CA VAL A 8 29.37 -0.92 87.60
C VAL A 8 29.48 -0.38 86.21
N CYS A 9 29.68 -1.29 85.23
CA CYS A 9 29.72 -0.94 83.81
C CYS A 9 28.29 -1.02 83.28
N MET A 10 27.70 0.11 83.04
CA MET A 10 26.35 0.23 82.42
C MET A 10 26.45 0.08 80.90
N LEU A 11 26.12 -1.09 80.34
CA LEU A 11 26.04 -1.33 78.92
C LEU A 11 24.74 -0.63 78.39
N LEU A 12 24.90 0.48 77.67
CA LEU A 12 23.86 1.04 76.82
C LEU A 12 23.81 0.22 75.55
N GLY A 13 22.77 -0.61 75.37
CA GLY A 13 22.46 -1.27 74.12
C GLY A 13 21.90 -0.24 73.15
N LEU A 14 22.65 0.06 72.07
CA LEU A 14 22.14 0.78 70.91
C LEU A 14 21.25 -0.16 70.09
N THR A 15 19.95 0.01 70.19
CA THR A 15 18.98 -0.57 69.28
C THR A 15 18.96 0.27 67.98
N SER A 16 19.63 -0.22 66.94
CA SER A 16 19.50 0.36 65.59
C SER A 16 18.10 0.07 65.06
N VAL A 17 17.24 1.08 65.00
CA VAL A 17 15.99 1.04 64.28
C VAL A 17 16.29 1.07 62.79
N GLY A 18 16.18 -0.07 62.13
CA GLY A 18 16.32 -0.15 60.65
C GLY A 18 15.26 0.72 60.00
N ALA A 19 15.70 1.72 59.22
CA ALA A 19 14.81 2.49 58.39
C ALA A 19 14.25 1.58 57.26
N ILE A 20 12.96 1.32 57.28
CA ILE A 20 12.27 0.62 56.18
C ILE A 20 12.06 1.64 55.06
N ALA A 21 12.84 1.51 53.99
CA ALA A 21 12.62 2.28 52.77
C ALA A 21 11.28 1.81 52.13
N SER A 22 10.32 2.71 52.01
CA SER A 22 9.09 2.45 51.23
C SER A 22 9.35 2.87 49.79
N THR A 23 9.16 1.96 48.86
CA THR A 23 9.26 2.21 47.42
C THR A 23 7.82 2.31 46.86
N THR A 24 7.66 3.24 45.89
CA THR A 24 6.45 3.34 45.09
C THR A 24 6.82 3.22 43.64
N GLU A 25 6.00 2.56 42.85
CA GLU A 25 6.22 2.37 41.43
C GLU A 25 5.23 3.24 40.65
N VAL A 26 5.75 3.90 39.61
CA VAL A 26 4.93 4.60 38.61
C VAL A 26 4.97 3.76 37.33
N SER A 27 3.83 3.20 36.94
CA SER A 27 3.67 2.45 35.71
C SER A 27 3.09 3.36 34.64
N LEU A 28 3.74 3.43 33.47
CA LEU A 28 3.26 4.13 32.29
C LEU A 28 2.84 3.07 31.26
N THR A 29 1.57 3.02 30.93
CA THR A 29 1.03 2.10 29.94
C THR A 29 0.33 2.88 28.83
N GLY A 30 0.46 2.43 27.58
CA GLY A 30 -0.20 3.01 26.44
C GLY A 30 0.03 2.15 25.19
N THR A 31 -0.90 2.24 24.24
CA THR A 31 -0.79 1.59 22.95
C THR A 31 -0.62 2.67 21.89
N LEU A 32 0.48 2.65 21.15
CA LEU A 32 0.65 3.43 19.94
C LEU A 32 0.17 2.60 18.76
N SER A 33 -0.88 3.07 18.10
CA SER A 33 -1.34 2.49 16.83
C SER A 33 -1.03 3.48 15.71
N PRO A 34 -0.51 3.04 14.55
CA PRO A 34 -0.38 3.93 13.41
C PRO A 34 -1.77 4.44 13.00
N SER A 35 -1.82 5.66 12.47
CA SER A 35 -3.04 6.23 11.93
C SER A 35 -3.56 5.36 10.80
N ALA A 36 -4.75 4.78 10.97
CA ALA A 36 -5.36 3.96 9.94
C ALA A 36 -5.70 4.79 8.70
N CYS A 37 -5.27 4.33 7.53
CA CYS A 37 -5.67 4.86 6.24
C CYS A 37 -6.74 3.96 5.64
N THR A 38 -7.79 4.55 5.09
CA THR A 38 -8.88 3.85 4.44
C THR A 38 -8.84 4.11 2.95
N PRO A 39 -8.45 3.13 2.11
CA PRO A 39 -8.56 3.22 0.67
C PRO A 39 -10.02 3.03 0.22
N SER A 40 -10.39 3.69 -0.84
CA SER A 40 -11.70 3.56 -1.48
C SER A 40 -11.60 3.77 -2.99
N LEU A 41 -12.47 3.11 -3.73
CA LEU A 41 -12.62 3.28 -5.17
C LEU A 41 -14.03 3.75 -5.48
N SER A 42 -14.20 4.64 -6.46
CA SER A 42 -15.53 4.98 -6.98
C SER A 42 -16.19 3.73 -7.55
N ALA A 43 -17.52 3.72 -7.65
CA ALA A 43 -18.30 2.57 -8.09
C ALA A 43 -17.95 1.24 -7.38
N ASN A 44 -17.49 1.30 -6.11
CA ASN A 44 -17.00 0.16 -5.32
C ASN A 44 -15.93 -0.68 -6.04
N GLY A 45 -15.12 -0.06 -6.89
CA GLY A 45 -14.07 -0.72 -7.65
C GLY A 45 -14.56 -1.48 -8.89
N ASN A 46 -15.84 -1.38 -9.24
CA ASN A 46 -16.38 -2.09 -10.39
C ASN A 46 -16.18 -1.28 -11.68
N ILE A 47 -15.62 -1.94 -12.70
CA ILE A 47 -15.47 -1.43 -14.06
C ILE A 47 -16.21 -2.39 -14.99
N ASP A 48 -17.45 -2.08 -15.26
CA ASP A 48 -18.31 -2.87 -16.12
C ASP A 48 -18.23 -2.39 -17.58
N TYR A 49 -17.90 -3.28 -18.50
CA TYR A 49 -17.88 -3.03 -19.93
C TYR A 49 -19.20 -3.37 -20.60
N GLY A 50 -20.13 -4.02 -19.90
CA GLY A 50 -21.36 -4.53 -20.51
C GLY A 50 -21.10 -5.55 -21.61
N LEU A 51 -21.95 -5.56 -22.62
CA LEU A 51 -21.78 -6.40 -23.80
C LEU A 51 -20.81 -5.72 -24.78
N LEU A 52 -19.72 -6.39 -25.08
CA LEU A 52 -18.75 -5.97 -26.09
C LEU A 52 -18.90 -6.83 -27.35
N VAL A 53 -18.79 -6.19 -28.51
CA VAL A 53 -18.72 -6.84 -29.81
C VAL A 53 -17.31 -6.69 -30.35
N ILE A 54 -16.68 -7.80 -30.72
CA ILE A 54 -15.25 -7.81 -31.09
C ILE A 54 -14.97 -6.93 -32.31
N ASP A 55 -15.89 -6.90 -33.27
CA ASP A 55 -15.73 -6.13 -34.49
C ASP A 55 -15.77 -4.61 -34.28
N ASP A 56 -16.26 -4.18 -33.11
CA ASP A 56 -16.29 -2.77 -32.69
C ASP A 56 -15.03 -2.34 -31.93
N LEU A 57 -14.13 -3.29 -31.61
CA LEU A 57 -12.94 -3.00 -30.82
C LEU A 57 -11.76 -2.49 -31.67
N GLU A 58 -11.05 -1.51 -31.13
CA GLU A 58 -9.83 -0.99 -31.75
C GLU A 58 -8.75 -2.08 -31.82
N SER A 59 -8.05 -2.14 -32.93
CA SER A 59 -6.86 -2.96 -33.08
C SER A 59 -5.69 -2.32 -32.34
N GLN A 60 -5.07 -3.07 -31.41
CA GLN A 60 -3.83 -2.66 -30.74
C GLN A 60 -2.67 -3.57 -31.20
N GLY A 61 -2.12 -3.22 -32.36
CA GLY A 61 -1.09 -4.02 -33.00
C GLY A 61 -1.62 -5.38 -33.54
N PRO A 62 -0.73 -6.34 -33.81
CA PRO A 62 -1.12 -7.63 -34.36
C PRO A 62 -1.75 -8.57 -33.33
N ASP A 63 -1.49 -8.39 -32.04
CA ASP A 63 -1.73 -9.40 -31.02
C ASP A 63 -2.96 -9.10 -30.14
N TYR A 64 -3.47 -7.85 -30.14
CA TYR A 64 -4.53 -7.45 -29.21
C TYR A 64 -5.63 -6.60 -29.85
N TYR A 65 -6.82 -6.70 -29.27
CA TYR A 65 -7.89 -5.72 -29.36
C TYR A 65 -7.90 -4.88 -28.10
N LYS A 66 -8.08 -3.55 -28.23
CA LYS A 66 -8.16 -2.64 -27.09
C LYS A 66 -9.62 -2.42 -26.70
N LEU A 67 -9.93 -2.57 -25.41
CA LEU A 67 -11.21 -2.18 -24.85
C LEU A 67 -11.29 -0.65 -24.70
N PRO A 68 -12.49 -0.05 -24.70
CA PRO A 68 -12.66 1.36 -24.37
C PRO A 68 -12.01 1.70 -23.01
N GLU A 69 -11.18 2.75 -22.97
CA GLU A 69 -10.59 3.18 -21.72
C GLU A 69 -11.68 3.68 -20.77
N LYS A 70 -11.64 3.25 -19.51
CA LYS A 70 -12.51 3.71 -18.43
C LYS A 70 -11.68 4.31 -17.33
N ASP A 71 -12.27 5.21 -16.54
CA ASP A 71 -11.61 5.79 -15.39
C ASP A 71 -12.32 5.45 -14.09
N ILE A 72 -11.54 5.39 -13.02
CA ILE A 72 -12.01 5.16 -11.66
C ILE A 72 -11.23 6.05 -10.68
N ALA A 73 -11.94 6.67 -9.74
CA ALA A 73 -11.27 7.46 -8.70
C ALA A 73 -10.82 6.53 -7.57
N PHE A 74 -9.54 6.63 -7.23
CA PHE A 74 -8.92 5.97 -6.08
C PHE A 74 -8.60 7.02 -5.03
N THR A 75 -9.15 6.89 -3.83
CA THR A 75 -8.95 7.84 -2.73
C THR A 75 -8.47 7.10 -1.49
N ILE A 76 -7.50 7.68 -0.79
CA ILE A 76 -6.98 7.18 0.48
C ILE A 76 -7.16 8.30 1.51
N ASN A 77 -7.86 8.02 2.60
CA ASN A 77 -8.05 8.94 3.70
C ASN A 77 -7.40 8.36 4.96
N CYS A 78 -6.55 9.14 5.62
CA CYS A 78 -5.87 8.78 6.86
C CYS A 78 -6.36 9.67 8.01
N ALA A 79 -6.43 9.15 9.23
CA ALA A 79 -6.87 9.90 10.40
C ALA A 79 -5.87 11.00 10.83
N SER A 80 -4.60 10.88 10.43
CA SER A 80 -3.56 11.91 10.59
C SER A 80 -2.56 11.82 9.44
N PRO A 81 -1.69 12.84 9.22
CA PRO A 81 -0.67 12.77 8.18
C PRO A 81 0.19 11.51 8.33
N THR A 82 0.14 10.63 7.34
CA THR A 82 0.76 9.30 7.38
C THR A 82 1.57 9.06 6.10
N VAL A 83 2.74 8.47 6.25
CA VAL A 83 3.56 8.01 5.13
C VAL A 83 3.18 6.57 4.81
N PHE A 84 2.77 6.32 3.58
CA PHE A 84 2.35 5.00 3.12
C PHE A 84 2.69 4.78 1.67
N ALA A 85 2.62 3.52 1.26
CA ALA A 85 2.68 3.09 -0.12
C ALA A 85 1.45 2.24 -0.46
N VAL A 86 1.19 2.09 -1.74
CA VAL A 86 0.21 1.17 -2.32
C VAL A 86 0.94 -0.01 -2.91
N LYS A 87 0.47 -1.20 -2.60
CA LYS A 87 0.95 -2.47 -3.13
C LYS A 87 -0.17 -3.13 -3.95
N PRO A 88 -0.15 -3.01 -5.28
CA PRO A 88 -1.10 -3.68 -6.14
C PRO A 88 -0.75 -5.16 -6.31
N SER A 89 -1.75 -6.04 -6.22
CA SER A 89 -1.58 -7.48 -6.44
C SER A 89 -2.68 -8.00 -7.36
N ASP A 90 -2.30 -8.67 -8.43
CA ASP A 90 -3.22 -9.33 -9.35
C ASP A 90 -3.83 -10.57 -8.69
N ASN A 91 -5.16 -10.55 -8.49
CA ASN A 91 -5.88 -11.69 -7.92
C ASN A 91 -6.14 -12.80 -8.96
N ARG A 92 -5.82 -12.55 -10.24
CA ARG A 92 -5.92 -13.51 -11.35
C ARG A 92 -4.56 -13.96 -11.89
N PHE A 93 -3.50 -13.69 -11.14
CA PHE A 93 -2.17 -14.20 -11.48
C PHE A 93 -2.16 -15.74 -11.49
N PRO A 94 -1.60 -16.41 -12.52
CA PRO A 94 -0.82 -15.88 -13.66
C PRO A 94 -1.63 -15.76 -14.98
N SER A 95 -2.91 -15.38 -14.97
CA SER A 95 -3.78 -15.37 -16.17
C SER A 95 -3.50 -14.23 -17.16
N SER A 96 -2.53 -13.35 -16.89
CA SER A 96 -2.14 -12.32 -17.86
C SER A 96 -1.49 -12.93 -19.09
N SER A 97 -1.92 -12.52 -20.30
CA SER A 97 -1.27 -12.91 -21.55
C SER A 97 0.06 -12.19 -21.83
N SER A 98 0.57 -11.45 -20.84
CA SER A 98 1.80 -10.66 -20.95
C SER A 98 2.61 -10.71 -19.65
N GLU A 99 3.93 -10.84 -19.78
CA GLU A 99 4.87 -10.91 -18.64
C GLU A 99 5.27 -9.54 -18.06
N LEU A 100 4.85 -8.43 -18.68
CA LEU A 100 5.20 -7.09 -18.17
C LEU A 100 4.58 -6.87 -16.79
N SER A 101 5.36 -6.31 -15.87
CA SER A 101 4.97 -6.15 -14.47
C SER A 101 3.75 -5.24 -14.25
N PHE A 102 3.40 -4.39 -15.22
CA PHE A 102 2.22 -3.52 -15.15
C PHE A 102 1.01 -4.06 -15.93
N HIS A 103 1.04 -5.33 -16.35
CA HIS A 103 -0.06 -6.03 -17.00
C HIS A 103 -0.72 -7.01 -16.04
N PHE A 104 -1.98 -6.78 -15.71
CA PHE A 104 -2.81 -7.60 -14.82
C PHE A 104 -3.69 -8.54 -15.64
N GLY A 105 -3.98 -9.73 -15.14
CA GLY A 105 -4.75 -10.74 -15.87
C GLY A 105 -6.24 -10.42 -15.97
N LEU A 106 -6.84 -10.75 -17.11
CA LEU A 106 -8.30 -10.69 -17.36
C LEU A 106 -9.02 -12.03 -17.12
N GLY A 107 -8.34 -13.00 -16.49
CA GLY A 107 -8.85 -14.36 -16.31
C GLY A 107 -8.55 -15.27 -17.49
N LEU A 108 -9.15 -16.45 -17.46
CA LEU A 108 -8.98 -17.51 -18.47
C LEU A 108 -10.31 -17.82 -19.15
N HIS A 109 -10.26 -18.14 -20.43
CA HIS A 109 -11.36 -18.74 -21.19
C HIS A 109 -10.88 -20.05 -21.81
N ASN A 110 -11.48 -21.18 -21.44
CA ASN A 110 -11.06 -22.51 -21.86
C ASN A 110 -9.54 -22.73 -21.64
N GLU A 111 -9.04 -22.39 -20.43
CA GLU A 111 -7.64 -22.46 -20.02
C GLU A 111 -6.67 -21.50 -20.75
N ALA A 112 -7.15 -20.74 -21.74
CA ALA A 112 -6.35 -19.74 -22.43
C ALA A 112 -6.48 -18.36 -21.75
N PRO A 113 -5.37 -17.58 -21.58
CA PRO A 113 -5.43 -16.21 -21.10
C PRO A 113 -6.31 -15.33 -21.99
N ILE A 114 -7.31 -14.67 -21.41
CA ILE A 114 -8.19 -13.75 -22.13
C ILE A 114 -7.41 -12.55 -22.66
N GLY A 115 -6.46 -12.06 -21.87
CA GLY A 115 -5.70 -10.88 -22.18
C GLY A 115 -5.08 -10.28 -20.93
N TYR A 116 -4.94 -8.96 -20.92
CA TYR A 116 -4.47 -8.23 -19.75
C TYR A 116 -5.15 -6.85 -19.66
N TYR A 117 -5.03 -6.19 -18.52
CA TYR A 117 -5.38 -4.78 -18.36
C TYR A 117 -4.29 -4.01 -17.65
N THR A 118 -4.34 -2.71 -17.77
CA THR A 118 -3.41 -1.77 -17.14
C THR A 118 -4.18 -0.75 -16.32
N MET A 119 -3.58 -0.25 -15.25
CA MET A 119 -4.05 0.87 -14.46
C MET A 119 -3.02 1.99 -14.54
N ARG A 120 -3.33 3.00 -15.35
CA ARG A 120 -2.44 4.15 -15.62
C ARG A 120 -2.87 5.35 -14.78
N PHE A 121 -1.92 6.15 -14.36
CA PHE A 121 -2.12 7.44 -13.71
C PHE A 121 -1.18 8.52 -14.27
N SER A 122 -1.53 9.78 -14.04
CA SER A 122 -0.75 10.95 -14.44
C SER A 122 -0.65 11.91 -13.26
N ALA A 123 0.44 12.66 -13.14
CA ALA A 123 0.59 13.69 -12.12
C ALA A 123 -0.58 14.70 -12.13
N SER A 124 -1.07 15.07 -13.31
CA SER A 124 -2.24 15.98 -13.44
C SER A 124 -3.53 15.44 -12.84
N THR A 125 -3.55 14.18 -12.39
CA THR A 125 -4.71 13.53 -11.78
C THR A 125 -4.45 13.02 -10.36
N ILE A 126 -3.35 13.47 -9.76
CA ILE A 126 -2.94 13.09 -8.40
C ILE A 126 -2.97 14.35 -7.51
N GLU A 127 -3.65 14.24 -6.39
CA GLU A 127 -3.70 15.27 -5.36
C GLU A 127 -3.30 14.69 -4.01
N LEU A 128 -2.40 15.40 -3.29
CA LEU A 128 -2.04 15.17 -1.91
C LEU A 128 -2.51 16.37 -1.08
N ASP A 129 -3.46 16.15 -0.18
CA ASP A 129 -4.03 17.21 0.69
C ASP A 129 -4.44 18.46 -0.09
N GLY A 130 -5.07 18.28 -1.28
CA GLY A 130 -5.56 19.35 -2.14
C GLY A 130 -4.48 20.08 -2.94
N ARG A 131 -3.26 19.55 -2.98
CA ARG A 131 -2.14 20.08 -3.79
C ARG A 131 -1.74 19.05 -4.85
N GLU A 132 -1.17 19.53 -5.95
CA GLU A 132 -0.61 18.67 -6.98
C GLU A 132 0.35 17.64 -6.39
N GLY A 133 0.17 16.38 -6.80
CA GLY A 133 0.98 15.25 -6.42
C GLY A 133 1.62 14.56 -7.61
N TYR A 134 2.68 13.83 -7.32
CA TYR A 134 3.42 13.06 -8.31
C TYR A 134 3.57 11.61 -7.84
N PRO A 135 3.55 10.64 -8.75
CA PRO A 135 3.80 9.28 -8.37
C PRO A 135 5.29 9.06 -8.06
N ALA A 136 5.55 8.21 -7.10
CA ALA A 136 6.85 7.66 -6.80
C ALA A 136 6.75 6.13 -6.74
N SER A 137 7.80 5.45 -7.13
CA SER A 137 7.86 3.99 -7.04
C SER A 137 9.19 3.51 -6.46
N SER A 138 9.13 2.40 -5.77
CA SER A 138 10.26 1.64 -5.23
C SER A 138 10.19 0.22 -5.78
N ARG A 139 11.34 -0.42 -5.99
CA ARG A 139 11.46 -1.85 -6.33
C ARG A 139 12.21 -2.65 -5.27
N ASP A 140 12.54 -2.02 -4.16
CA ASP A 140 13.33 -2.57 -3.05
C ASP A 140 12.59 -2.46 -1.71
N PHE A 141 11.27 -2.71 -1.74
CA PHE A 141 10.39 -2.67 -0.56
C PHE A 141 10.29 -1.30 0.13
N GLY A 142 10.56 -0.20 -0.58
CA GLY A 142 10.48 1.15 -0.05
C GLY A 142 11.80 1.71 0.48
N GLN A 143 12.93 1.06 0.23
CA GLN A 143 14.24 1.55 0.68
C GLN A 143 14.75 2.70 -0.20
N SER A 144 14.50 2.66 -1.50
CA SER A 144 14.79 3.76 -2.42
C SER A 144 13.58 4.11 -3.29
N TRP A 145 13.50 5.36 -3.73
CA TRP A 145 12.35 5.88 -4.46
C TRP A 145 12.77 6.61 -5.72
N SER A 146 11.99 6.42 -6.77
CA SER A 146 12.11 7.15 -8.04
C SER A 146 10.77 7.80 -8.34
N GLY A 147 10.79 9.11 -8.58
CA GLY A 147 9.59 9.87 -8.95
C GLY A 147 9.39 9.91 -10.45
N ALA A 148 8.14 10.16 -10.85
CA ALA A 148 7.73 10.28 -12.23
C ALA A 148 6.60 11.31 -12.39
N THR A 149 6.28 11.67 -13.63
CA THR A 149 5.11 12.52 -13.96
C THR A 149 3.86 11.71 -14.34
N GLY A 150 3.99 10.41 -14.38
CA GLY A 150 2.91 9.46 -14.66
C GLY A 150 3.47 8.04 -14.71
N GLY A 151 2.60 7.06 -14.87
CA GLY A 151 3.02 5.67 -14.93
C GLY A 151 1.84 4.71 -14.81
N TYR A 152 2.18 3.49 -14.45
CA TYR A 152 1.25 2.39 -14.25
C TYR A 152 1.44 1.79 -12.87
N PHE A 153 0.37 1.32 -12.26
CA PHE A 153 0.52 0.35 -11.19
C PHE A 153 1.14 -0.93 -11.73
N GLY A 154 2.05 -1.51 -10.97
CA GLY A 154 2.66 -2.78 -11.29
C GLY A 154 2.21 -3.87 -10.33
N ASP A 155 2.09 -5.09 -10.85
CA ASP A 155 1.69 -6.27 -10.10
C ASP A 155 2.84 -6.79 -9.23
N THR A 156 2.62 -6.83 -7.93
CA THR A 156 3.61 -7.33 -6.97
C THR A 156 3.80 -8.85 -7.00
N ASN A 157 2.94 -9.60 -7.67
CA ASN A 157 3.19 -11.01 -7.95
C ASN A 157 4.34 -11.20 -8.97
N LYS A 158 4.55 -10.21 -9.84
CA LYS A 158 5.64 -10.19 -10.84
C LYS A 158 6.89 -9.45 -10.34
N ASP A 159 6.72 -8.49 -9.43
CA ASP A 159 7.80 -7.72 -8.81
C ASP A 159 7.47 -7.48 -7.32
N SER A 160 7.88 -8.39 -6.47
CA SER A 160 7.53 -8.39 -5.04
C SER A 160 8.03 -7.17 -4.26
N GLY A 161 9.13 -6.56 -4.71
CA GLY A 161 9.70 -5.34 -4.12
C GLY A 161 8.96 -4.06 -4.48
N LEU A 162 8.06 -4.12 -5.48
CA LEU A 162 7.39 -2.95 -6.00
C LEU A 162 6.44 -2.32 -4.98
N ARG A 163 6.57 -1.00 -4.82
CA ARG A 163 5.69 -0.14 -4.02
C ARG A 163 5.42 1.14 -4.79
N HIS A 164 4.19 1.63 -4.72
CA HIS A 164 3.79 2.91 -5.31
C HIS A 164 3.44 3.88 -4.19
N ALA A 165 3.93 5.11 -4.29
CA ALA A 165 3.65 6.15 -3.32
C ALA A 165 3.51 7.51 -4.01
N TYR A 166 3.40 8.57 -3.21
CA TYR A 166 3.14 9.90 -3.73
C TYR A 166 4.03 10.94 -3.07
N THR A 167 4.46 11.92 -3.85
CA THR A 167 5.35 13.01 -3.43
C THR A 167 4.90 14.33 -4.05
N HIS A 168 5.45 15.44 -3.56
CA HIS A 168 5.30 16.77 -4.19
C HIS A 168 6.49 17.12 -5.10
N PHE A 169 7.60 16.39 -5.02
CA PHE A 169 8.85 16.73 -5.68
C PHE A 169 9.47 15.51 -6.36
N PRO A 170 8.98 15.13 -7.57
CA PRO A 170 9.35 13.84 -8.19
C PRO A 170 10.82 13.72 -8.57
N THR A 171 11.49 14.84 -8.83
CA THR A 171 12.88 14.85 -9.31
C THR A 171 13.90 15.17 -8.21
N SER A 172 13.56 16.09 -7.30
CA SER A 172 14.49 16.54 -6.24
C SER A 172 14.35 15.78 -4.94
N ASP A 173 13.16 15.27 -4.63
CA ASP A 173 12.87 14.52 -3.42
C ASP A 173 11.71 13.54 -3.68
N PRO A 174 11.99 12.39 -4.34
CA PRO A 174 10.95 11.42 -4.71
C PRO A 174 10.44 10.59 -3.53
N ALA A 175 11.02 10.73 -2.34
CA ALA A 175 10.56 10.00 -1.17
C ALA A 175 9.10 10.33 -0.84
N PRO A 176 8.28 9.34 -0.41
CA PRO A 176 6.89 9.55 -0.04
C PRO A 176 6.72 10.66 1.00
N LYS A 177 5.67 11.45 0.87
CA LYS A 177 5.34 12.52 1.82
C LYS A 177 4.14 12.12 2.67
N PRO A 178 4.13 12.52 3.97
CA PRO A 178 2.96 12.32 4.80
C PRO A 178 1.75 13.03 4.20
N ALA A 179 0.61 12.36 4.16
CA ALA A 179 -0.65 12.93 3.70
C ALA A 179 -1.82 12.43 4.55
N THR A 180 -2.85 13.26 4.70
CA THR A 180 -4.15 12.89 5.27
C THR A 180 -5.11 12.42 4.18
N ARG A 181 -4.94 12.94 2.96
CA ARG A 181 -5.76 12.56 1.82
C ARG A 181 -4.93 12.47 0.54
N VAL A 182 -5.07 11.36 -0.14
CA VAL A 182 -4.57 11.20 -1.51
C VAL A 182 -5.75 10.88 -2.42
N SER A 183 -5.83 11.55 -3.56
CA SER A 183 -6.81 11.30 -4.62
C SER A 183 -6.09 11.07 -5.93
N VAL A 184 -6.45 9.99 -6.63
CA VAL A 184 -5.83 9.59 -7.90
C VAL A 184 -6.93 9.18 -8.86
N LYS A 185 -6.93 9.72 -10.08
CA LYS A 185 -7.73 9.16 -11.18
C LYS A 185 -6.89 8.07 -11.87
N LEU A 186 -7.41 6.86 -11.88
CA LEU A 186 -6.83 5.71 -12.58
C LEU A 186 -7.56 5.55 -13.92
N PHE A 187 -6.79 5.43 -14.99
CA PHE A 187 -7.27 5.08 -16.32
C PHE A 187 -7.05 3.59 -16.53
N VAL A 188 -8.12 2.86 -16.76
CA VAL A 188 -8.09 1.40 -16.91
C VAL A 188 -8.34 1.05 -18.38
N SER A 189 -7.37 0.39 -18.98
CA SER A 189 -7.43 -0.09 -20.37
C SER A 189 -7.25 -1.60 -20.39
N GLY A 190 -8.20 -2.32 -20.99
CA GLY A 190 -8.13 -3.75 -21.22
C GLY A 190 -7.64 -4.06 -22.64
N PHE A 191 -6.98 -5.20 -22.77
CA PHE A 191 -6.44 -5.71 -24.05
C PHE A 191 -6.75 -7.19 -24.17
N LEU A 192 -7.58 -7.54 -25.17
CA LEU A 192 -7.99 -8.92 -25.45
C LEU A 192 -7.01 -9.56 -26.43
N SER A 193 -6.56 -10.76 -26.12
CA SER A 193 -5.69 -11.52 -27.02
C SER A 193 -6.41 -11.90 -28.30
N ARG A 194 -5.82 -11.65 -29.46
CA ARG A 194 -6.32 -12.12 -30.77
C ARG A 194 -6.16 -13.63 -30.96
N GLN A 195 -5.33 -14.27 -30.13
CA GLN A 195 -5.14 -15.71 -30.15
C GLN A 195 -6.19 -16.45 -29.32
N LEU A 196 -7.08 -15.72 -28.61
CA LEU A 196 -8.14 -16.33 -27.83
C LEU A 196 -9.15 -17.02 -28.75
N PRO A 197 -9.41 -18.33 -28.57
CA PRO A 197 -10.43 -19.04 -29.35
C PRO A 197 -11.84 -18.62 -28.90
N ILE A 198 -12.46 -17.69 -29.63
CA ILE A 198 -13.80 -17.17 -29.31
C ILE A 198 -14.82 -18.01 -30.06
N ASN A 199 -15.37 -19.00 -29.39
CA ASN A 199 -16.43 -19.88 -29.88
C ASN A 199 -17.75 -19.75 -29.07
N GLY A 200 -17.89 -18.64 -28.32
CA GLY A 200 -19.03 -18.34 -27.47
C GLY A 200 -18.77 -17.06 -26.65
N ALA A 201 -19.59 -16.80 -25.64
CA ALA A 201 -19.43 -15.67 -24.78
C ALA A 201 -18.13 -15.82 -23.95
N VAL A 202 -17.32 -14.76 -23.89
CA VAL A 202 -16.12 -14.65 -23.05
C VAL A 202 -16.42 -13.70 -21.91
N HIS A 203 -16.23 -14.15 -20.68
CA HIS A 203 -16.44 -13.33 -19.49
C HIS A 203 -15.10 -12.76 -19.00
N LEU A 204 -15.00 -11.44 -18.99
CA LEU A 204 -13.84 -10.75 -18.41
C LEU A 204 -13.87 -10.89 -16.89
N ASP A 205 -12.76 -11.30 -16.28
CA ASP A 205 -12.63 -11.55 -14.85
C ASP A 205 -11.31 -10.96 -14.31
N GLY A 206 -11.11 -9.65 -14.57
CA GLY A 206 -9.97 -8.92 -13.99
C GLY A 206 -10.22 -8.56 -12.53
N SER A 207 -9.22 -8.71 -11.68
CA SER A 207 -9.33 -8.34 -10.26
C SER A 207 -7.97 -7.99 -9.69
N THR A 208 -7.87 -6.82 -9.02
CA THR A 208 -6.65 -6.36 -8.34
C THR A 208 -6.96 -5.90 -6.93
N THR A 209 -6.15 -6.30 -5.96
CA THR A 209 -6.13 -5.75 -4.61
C THR A 209 -5.13 -4.60 -4.53
N LEU A 210 -5.56 -3.46 -3.99
CA LEU A 210 -4.71 -2.30 -3.67
C LEU A 210 -4.53 -2.26 -2.15
N GLU A 211 -3.42 -2.80 -1.66
CA GLU A 211 -3.09 -2.85 -0.24
C GLU A 211 -2.33 -1.60 0.20
N ILE A 212 -2.69 -1.01 1.35
CA ILE A 212 -1.92 0.08 1.97
C ILE A 212 -0.82 -0.51 2.83
N VAL A 213 0.42 -0.11 2.56
CA VAL A 213 1.61 -0.48 3.34
C VAL A 213 2.16 0.78 4.01
N TYR A 214 2.25 0.76 5.34
CA TYR A 214 2.84 1.87 6.11
C TYR A 214 4.37 1.82 6.03
N LEU A 215 4.99 3.01 5.93
CA LEU A 215 6.43 3.18 5.75
C LEU A 215 7.09 3.80 6.98
#